data_c658235b9a5de9ccc76a686d9365222d
#
_entry.id   c658235b9a5de9ccc76a686d9365222d
#
_cell.length_a   1.000
_cell.length_b   1.000
_cell.length_c   1.000
_cell.angle_alpha   90.00
_cell.angle_beta   90.00
_cell.angle_gamma   90.00
#
_symmetry.space_group_name_H-M   'P 1'
#
loop_
_entity.id
_entity.type
_entity.pdbx_description
1 polymer ?
#
loop_
_entity_poly.entity_id
_entity_poly.type
_entity_poly.pdbx_seq_one_letter_code
_entity_poly.pdbx_strand_id
1 'polypeptide(L)'
;KKEMRMTKYEIEILRIISESHEHLTADEVFDVLKTKYPGVVKATCYNNLNKLTDQGLIRRIVMDNGGCRYDKIVRHDHLVCRNCGKLKDVFLKDITSSLKTDLGEDIDSYDLKIYWLCPDCRKGDVL
;
A
#
# COMPACT_ATOMS: atom_id res chain seq x y z
N LYS A 1 22.39 -11.41 3.25
CA LYS A 1 21.20 -10.60 3.23
C LYS A 1 20.43 -10.70 4.52
N LYS A 2 20.13 -9.57 5.11
CA LYS A 2 19.56 -9.55 6.42
C LYS A 2 18.05 -9.60 6.36
N GLU A 3 17.49 -10.51 7.11
CA GLU A 3 16.07 -10.64 7.20
C GLU A 3 15.51 -9.60 8.14
N MET A 4 14.47 -8.92 7.71
CA MET A 4 13.87 -7.90 8.54
C MET A 4 12.84 -8.50 9.46
N ARG A 5 13.08 -8.37 10.75
CA ARG A 5 12.12 -8.82 11.72
C ARG A 5 11.31 -7.65 12.23
N MET A 6 10.01 -7.80 12.22
CA MET A 6 9.11 -6.77 12.69
C MET A 6 8.74 -7.05 14.14
N THR A 7 8.72 -5.98 14.94
CA THR A 7 8.27 -6.08 16.31
C THR A 7 6.76 -6.20 16.36
N LYS A 8 6.24 -6.58 17.53
CA LYS A 8 4.79 -6.73 17.68
C LYS A 8 4.05 -5.41 17.41
N TYR A 9 4.67 -4.28 17.76
CA TYR A 9 4.04 -2.98 17.54
C TYR A 9 4.05 -2.62 16.05
N GLU A 10 5.15 -2.91 15.37
CA GLU A 10 5.22 -2.65 13.93
C GLU A 10 4.16 -3.46 13.17
N ILE A 11 4.03 -4.73 13.52
CA ILE A 11 3.06 -5.60 12.88
C ILE A 11 1.65 -5.09 13.10
N GLU A 12 1.35 -4.72 14.33
CA GLU A 12 -0.01 -4.26 14.64
C GLU A 12 -0.32 -2.91 13.99
N ILE A 13 0.62 -1.98 14.00
CA ILE A 13 0.43 -0.68 13.36
C ILE A 13 0.21 -0.86 11.86
N LEU A 14 1.01 -1.72 11.24
CA LEU A 14 0.85 -1.99 9.81
C LEU A 14 -0.53 -2.57 9.52
N ARG A 15 -1.00 -3.48 10.39
CA ARG A 15 -2.33 -4.06 10.24
C ARG A 15 -3.42 -2.99 10.37
N ILE A 16 -3.29 -2.12 11.39
CA ILE A 16 -4.27 -1.05 11.63
C ILE A 16 -4.41 -0.17 10.38
N ILE A 17 -3.27 0.24 9.83
CA ILE A 17 -3.29 1.13 8.67
C ILE A 17 -3.78 0.40 7.43
N SER A 18 -3.39 -0.87 7.25
CA SER A 18 -3.78 -1.65 6.08
C SER A 18 -5.26 -1.94 6.03
N GLU A 19 -5.89 -2.10 7.19
CA GLU A 19 -7.30 -2.42 7.26
C GLU A 19 -8.20 -1.19 7.31
N SER A 20 -7.61 -0.01 7.47
CA SER A 20 -8.38 1.21 7.56
C SER A 20 -8.84 1.66 6.18
N HIS A 21 -10.05 2.18 6.12
CA HIS A 21 -10.57 2.80 4.91
C HIS A 21 -10.35 4.31 4.95
N GLU A 22 -9.72 4.81 6.00
CA GLU A 22 -9.47 6.24 6.18
C GLU A 22 -8.00 6.50 6.37
N HIS A 23 -7.61 7.74 6.14
CA HIS A 23 -6.24 8.17 6.41
C HIS A 23 -6.15 8.54 7.88
N LEU A 24 -5.46 7.73 8.66
CA LEU A 24 -5.41 7.88 10.11
C LEU A 24 -4.31 8.84 10.54
N THR A 25 -4.60 9.64 11.57
CA THR A 25 -3.54 10.43 12.22
C THR A 25 -2.75 9.51 13.15
N ALA A 26 -1.59 9.98 13.59
CA ALA A 26 -0.79 9.21 14.53
C ALA A 26 -1.56 8.94 15.83
N ASP A 27 -2.31 9.94 16.29
CA ASP A 27 -3.10 9.77 17.51
C ASP A 27 -4.20 8.73 17.34
N GLU A 28 -4.82 8.70 16.17
CA GLU A 28 -5.85 7.71 15.88
C GLU A 28 -5.25 6.31 15.84
N VAL A 29 -4.06 6.17 15.24
CA VAL A 29 -3.36 4.89 15.23
C VAL A 29 -3.02 4.48 16.66
N PHE A 30 -2.55 5.42 17.46
CA PHE A 30 -2.20 5.15 18.84
C PHE A 30 -3.42 4.66 19.64
N ASP A 31 -4.57 5.31 19.44
CA ASP A 31 -5.79 4.93 20.17
C ASP A 31 -6.18 3.49 19.88
N VAL A 32 -6.07 3.07 18.62
CA VAL A 32 -6.39 1.69 18.24
C VAL A 32 -5.33 0.73 18.79
N LEU A 33 -4.06 1.11 18.67
CA LEU A 33 -2.96 0.26 19.15
C LEU A 33 -3.10 0.01 20.66
N LYS A 34 -3.52 1.03 21.39
CA LYS A 34 -3.64 0.94 22.82
C LYS A 34 -4.72 -0.04 23.28
N THR A 35 -5.71 -0.29 22.44
CA THR A 35 -6.75 -1.25 22.79
C THR A 35 -6.17 -2.66 22.90
N LYS A 36 -5.16 -2.98 22.11
CA LYS A 36 -4.53 -4.28 22.14
C LYS A 36 -3.34 -4.31 23.10
N TYR A 37 -2.62 -3.20 23.19
CA TYR A 37 -1.43 -3.09 24.03
C TYR A 37 -1.59 -1.90 24.98
N PRO A 38 -2.36 -2.06 26.08
CA PRO A 38 -2.66 -0.93 26.97
C PRO A 38 -1.46 -0.21 27.55
N GLY A 39 -0.31 -0.89 27.60
CA GLY A 39 0.90 -0.29 28.16
C GLY A 39 1.72 0.49 27.14
N VAL A 40 1.30 0.55 25.88
CA VAL A 40 2.09 1.25 24.88
C VAL A 40 2.03 2.76 25.13
N VAL A 41 3.15 3.44 24.88
CA VAL A 41 3.19 4.90 25.03
C VAL A 41 3.26 5.55 23.66
N LYS A 42 2.88 6.83 23.58
CA LYS A 42 2.82 7.55 22.31
C LYS A 42 4.15 7.57 21.58
N ALA A 43 5.24 7.76 22.31
CA ALA A 43 6.57 7.80 21.69
C ALA A 43 6.86 6.53 20.91
N THR A 44 6.47 5.38 21.48
CA THR A 44 6.68 4.09 20.81
C THR A 44 5.88 4.03 19.50
N CYS A 45 4.64 4.50 19.55
CA CYS A 45 3.80 4.50 18.35
C CYS A 45 4.39 5.40 17.26
N TYR A 46 4.78 6.61 17.62
CA TYR A 46 5.37 7.56 16.67
C TYR A 46 6.67 7.03 16.08
N ASN A 47 7.53 6.45 16.93
CA ASN A 47 8.78 5.90 16.45
C ASN A 47 8.55 4.78 15.44
N ASN A 48 7.57 3.94 15.70
CA ASN A 48 7.25 2.84 14.78
C ASN A 48 6.63 3.35 13.49
N LEU A 49 5.78 4.39 13.57
CA LEU A 49 5.22 4.99 12.36
C LEU A 49 6.33 5.57 11.48
N ASN A 50 7.29 6.26 12.09
CA ASN A 50 8.42 6.81 11.35
C ASN A 50 9.25 5.71 10.70
N LYS A 51 9.50 4.64 11.45
CA LYS A 51 10.28 3.53 10.93
C LYS A 51 9.58 2.86 9.75
N LEU A 52 8.29 2.62 9.86
CA LEU A 52 7.53 2.00 8.77
C LEU A 52 7.48 2.90 7.54
N THR A 53 7.38 4.20 7.76
CA THR A 53 7.40 5.17 6.66
C THR A 53 8.76 5.13 5.97
N ASP A 54 9.83 5.17 6.75
CA ASP A 54 11.19 5.15 6.19
C ASP A 54 11.47 3.86 5.43
N GLN A 55 10.86 2.76 5.85
CA GLN A 55 11.02 1.49 5.16
C GLN A 55 10.12 1.34 3.94
N GLY A 56 9.28 2.32 3.68
CA GLY A 56 8.39 2.28 2.52
C GLY A 56 7.21 1.34 2.67
N LEU A 57 6.84 0.98 3.89
CA LEU A 57 5.73 0.07 4.13
C LEU A 57 4.41 0.79 4.32
N ILE A 58 4.46 2.05 4.70
CA ILE A 58 3.30 2.95 4.75
C ILE A 58 3.75 4.29 4.21
N ARG A 59 2.80 5.16 3.93
CA ARG A 59 3.14 6.51 3.46
C ARG A 59 2.56 7.56 4.41
N ARG A 60 3.28 8.66 4.51
CA ARG A 60 2.86 9.81 5.33
C ARG A 60 2.32 10.88 4.39
N ILE A 61 1.14 11.37 4.71
CA ILE A 61 0.51 12.44 3.96
C ILE A 61 0.53 13.69 4.81
N VAL A 62 1.24 14.71 4.35
CA VAL A 62 1.31 15.98 5.08
C VAL A 62 0.11 16.82 4.71
N MET A 63 -0.63 17.24 5.71
CA MET A 63 -1.85 18.01 5.51
C MET A 63 -1.56 19.50 5.55
N ASP A 64 -2.40 20.27 4.87
CA ASP A 64 -2.23 21.73 4.83
C ASP A 64 -2.29 22.39 6.20
N ASN A 65 -3.01 21.78 7.11
CA ASN A 65 -3.14 22.35 8.47
C ASN A 65 -1.98 21.98 9.37
N GLY A 66 -0.93 21.40 8.83
CA GLY A 66 0.26 21.10 9.61
C GLY A 66 0.30 19.74 10.24
N GLY A 67 -0.74 18.94 10.12
CA GLY A 67 -0.73 17.58 10.64
C GLY A 67 -0.33 16.59 9.59
N CYS A 68 -0.17 15.35 10.01
CA CYS A 68 0.14 14.25 9.10
C CYS A 68 -0.88 13.14 9.26
N ARG A 69 -1.15 12.46 8.17
CA ARG A 69 -1.97 11.26 8.18
C ARG A 69 -1.17 10.14 7.55
N TYR A 70 -1.56 8.93 7.86
CA TYR A 70 -0.83 7.74 7.38
C TYR A 70 -1.78 6.87 6.59
N ASP A 71 -1.24 6.25 5.56
CA ASP A 71 -2.04 5.44 4.66
C ASP A 71 -1.24 4.23 4.24
N LYS A 72 -1.95 3.20 3.81
CA LYS A 72 -1.30 2.03 3.24
C LYS A 72 -0.79 2.38 1.86
N ILE A 73 0.26 1.71 1.47
CA ILE A 73 0.74 1.79 0.11
C ILE A 73 0.01 0.71 -0.66
N VAL A 74 -0.95 1.12 -1.47
CA VAL A 74 -1.74 0.20 -2.25
C VAL A 74 -1.15 0.19 -3.64
N ARG A 75 -0.44 -0.90 -3.95
CA ARG A 75 0.07 -1.10 -5.27
C ARG A 75 -1.09 -1.44 -6.18
N HIS A 76 -1.16 -0.82 -7.32
CA HIS A 76 -2.19 -1.16 -8.29
C HIS A 76 -1.58 -1.25 -9.68
N ASP A 77 -2.25 -2.01 -10.52
CA ASP A 77 -1.87 -2.20 -11.91
C ASP A 77 -2.98 -1.61 -12.78
N HIS A 78 -2.81 -1.66 -14.07
CA HIS A 78 -3.76 -1.00 -14.96
C HIS A 78 -4.24 -1.93 -16.05
N LEU A 79 -5.54 -1.88 -16.30
CA LEU A 79 -6.12 -2.46 -17.50
C LEU A 79 -6.34 -1.33 -18.47
N VAL A 80 -5.94 -1.54 -19.72
CA VAL A 80 -6.09 -0.53 -20.75
C VAL A 80 -6.87 -1.15 -21.91
N CYS A 81 -7.97 -0.52 -22.29
CA CYS A 81 -8.71 -0.99 -23.46
C CYS A 81 -7.92 -0.67 -24.72
N ARG A 82 -7.59 -1.69 -25.48
CA ARG A 82 -6.79 -1.49 -26.68
C ARG A 82 -7.54 -0.74 -27.78
N ASN A 83 -8.84 -0.60 -27.63
CA ASN A 83 -9.65 0.09 -28.64
C ASN A 83 -9.94 1.55 -28.27
N CYS A 84 -10.50 1.79 -27.09
CA CYS A 84 -10.91 3.15 -26.71
C CYS A 84 -9.94 3.82 -25.75
N GLY A 85 -8.96 3.09 -25.24
CA GLY A 85 -7.98 3.66 -24.32
C GLY A 85 -8.45 3.78 -22.89
N LYS A 86 -9.64 3.28 -22.58
CA LYS A 86 -10.17 3.34 -21.23
C LYS A 86 -9.22 2.70 -20.24
N LEU A 87 -8.98 3.38 -19.13
CA LEU A 87 -8.06 2.92 -18.11
C LEU A 87 -8.82 2.51 -16.87
N LYS A 88 -8.44 1.38 -16.31
CA LYS A 88 -9.06 0.90 -15.10
C LYS A 88 -7.97 0.41 -14.15
N ASP A 89 -8.04 0.86 -12.89
CA ASP A 89 -7.11 0.38 -11.87
C ASP A 89 -7.55 -1.00 -11.42
N VAL A 90 -6.57 -1.89 -11.27
CA VAL A 90 -6.84 -3.25 -10.78
C VAL A 90 -5.82 -3.57 -9.69
N PHE A 91 -6.25 -4.39 -8.73
CA PHE A 91 -5.39 -4.76 -7.62
C PHE A 91 -5.11 -6.24 -7.74
N LEU A 92 -3.92 -6.54 -8.23
CA LEU A 92 -3.51 -7.91 -8.51
C LEU A 92 -2.48 -8.37 -7.48
N LYS A 93 -2.25 -9.65 -7.46
CA LYS A 93 -1.25 -10.23 -6.59
C LYS A 93 0.13 -9.65 -6.93
N ASP A 94 0.90 -9.33 -5.90
CA ASP A 94 2.26 -8.83 -6.08
C ASP A 94 3.14 -9.95 -6.60
N ILE A 95 3.78 -9.72 -7.73
CA ILE A 95 4.65 -10.73 -8.36
C ILE A 95 6.13 -10.34 -8.29
N THR A 96 6.48 -9.46 -7.36
CA THR A 96 7.87 -9.03 -7.20
C THR A 96 8.81 -10.21 -7.03
N SER A 97 8.44 -11.15 -6.17
CA SER A 97 9.29 -12.32 -5.91
C SER A 97 9.48 -13.17 -7.17
N SER A 98 8.40 -13.37 -7.92
CA SER A 98 8.48 -14.14 -9.15
C SER A 98 9.38 -13.46 -10.18
N LEU A 99 9.26 -12.12 -10.26
CA LEU A 99 10.09 -11.37 -11.21
C LEU A 99 11.56 -11.43 -10.83
N LYS A 100 11.86 -11.32 -9.54
CA LYS A 100 13.24 -11.42 -9.08
C LYS A 100 13.84 -12.78 -9.41
N THR A 101 13.05 -13.83 -9.18
CA THR A 101 13.51 -15.19 -9.48
C THR A 101 13.75 -15.37 -10.97
N ASP A 102 12.82 -14.94 -11.78
CA ASP A 102 12.93 -15.10 -13.22
C ASP A 102 14.06 -14.29 -13.83
N LEU A 103 14.28 -13.09 -13.31
CA LEU A 103 15.33 -12.20 -13.82
C LEU A 103 16.69 -12.53 -13.25
N GLY A 104 16.74 -13.13 -12.06
CA GLY A 104 17.98 -13.33 -11.35
C GLY A 104 18.56 -12.04 -10.80
N GLU A 105 17.73 -11.03 -10.62
CA GLU A 105 18.16 -9.71 -10.17
C GLU A 105 17.17 -9.16 -9.17
N ASP A 106 17.66 -8.28 -8.31
CA ASP A 106 16.78 -7.50 -7.45
C ASP A 106 16.20 -6.36 -8.28
N ILE A 107 14.94 -6.10 -8.09
CA ILE A 107 14.29 -4.98 -8.78
C ILE A 107 13.67 -4.07 -7.74
N ASP A 108 13.55 -2.80 -8.08
CA ASP A 108 12.95 -1.81 -7.19
C ASP A 108 11.43 -1.85 -7.27
N SER A 109 10.90 -1.89 -8.45
CA SER A 109 9.46 -1.88 -8.66
C SER A 109 9.16 -2.36 -10.07
N TYR A 110 7.88 -2.50 -10.36
CA TYR A 110 7.46 -2.80 -11.73
C TYR A 110 6.09 -2.15 -11.96
N ASP A 111 5.81 -1.86 -13.22
CA ASP A 111 4.51 -1.37 -13.64
C ASP A 111 3.92 -2.40 -14.59
N LEU A 112 2.66 -2.73 -14.37
CA LEU A 112 2.00 -3.71 -15.20
C LEU A 112 0.82 -3.06 -15.88
N LYS A 113 0.83 -3.09 -17.21
CA LYS A 113 -0.29 -2.67 -18.02
C LYS A 113 -0.81 -3.90 -18.75
N ILE A 114 -2.09 -4.14 -18.60
CA ILE A 114 -2.73 -5.27 -19.25
C ILE A 114 -3.71 -4.72 -20.27
N TYR A 115 -3.59 -5.17 -21.49
CA TYR A 115 -4.44 -4.70 -22.58
C TYR A 115 -5.59 -5.65 -22.79
N TRP A 116 -6.79 -5.10 -22.90
CA TRP A 116 -7.97 -5.93 -23.09
C TRP A 116 -9.01 -5.11 -23.86
N LEU A 117 -10.10 -5.73 -24.23
CA LEU A 117 -11.18 -5.04 -24.88
C LEU A 117 -12.26 -4.82 -23.84
N CYS A 118 -12.54 -3.55 -23.51
CA CYS A 118 -13.48 -3.25 -22.43
C CYS A 118 -14.89 -3.68 -22.80
N PRO A 119 -15.77 -3.85 -21.79
CA PRO A 119 -17.13 -4.32 -22.06
C PRO A 119 -17.90 -3.47 -23.06
N ASP A 120 -17.71 -2.15 -23.02
CA ASP A 120 -18.41 -1.27 -23.94
C ASP A 120 -17.94 -1.47 -25.37
N CYS A 121 -16.64 -1.67 -25.56
CA CYS A 121 -16.11 -1.90 -26.90
C CYS A 121 -16.48 -3.28 -27.42
N ARG A 122 -16.61 -4.26 -26.53
CA ARG A 122 -17.06 -5.58 -26.93
C ARG A 122 -18.50 -5.56 -27.43
N LYS A 123 -19.32 -4.72 -26.82
CA LYS A 123 -20.70 -4.56 -27.24
C LYS A 123 -20.80 -3.74 -28.50
N GLY A 124 -20.03 -2.67 -28.53
CA GLY A 124 -20.11 -1.72 -29.62
C GLY A 124 -19.51 -2.19 -30.91
N ASP A 125 -18.78 -3.27 -30.85
CA ASP A 125 -18.12 -3.81 -31.97
C ASP A 125 -19.00 -4.39 -32.97
N VAL A 126 -20.21 -4.30 -32.75
CA VAL A 126 -21.12 -4.84 -33.64
C VAL A 126 -21.26 -4.06 -34.86
N LEU A 127 -20.50 -3.15 -35.07
CA LEU A 127 -20.60 -2.30 -36.24
C LEU A 127 -20.13 -2.96 -37.51
#